data_2058f9513d6fe12ed166b9a6fef9c023
#
_entry.id   2058f9513d6fe12ed166b9a6fef9c023
#
_cell.length_a   1.000
_cell.length_b   1.000
_cell.length_c   1.000
_cell.angle_alpha   90.00
_cell.angle_beta   90.00
_cell.angle_gamma   90.00
#
_symmetry.space_group_name_H-M   'P 1'
#
loop_
_entity.id
_entity.type
_entity.pdbx_description
1 polymer ?
#
loop_
_entity_poly.entity_id
_entity_poly.type
_entity_poly.pdbx_seq_one_letter_code
_entity_poly.pdbx_strand_id
1 'polypeptide(L)'
;MKSHYTFNLRDFARVIQGILLSQKEAMMESTKIVRLWFHEVYRVFFDRLIDDKDRRWLFETLKASIKEDFGLDFVSTFKFYNKSNTNQVTEDDIRSLIFGTYMTQKTQTPLYDEIKDLNELSELIGTYLDEYNSFSKKPLDLVMFRFAIEHLAHINRIFLQPQGNILLLGVGGSGRQSLTRLASYIFDFDLYQVEITKNYNIQSWHDDIKVFMKKAGVEWRPTVFLFSDTQIQEESFLEDINNILNSGEVPNLFPADERQEIIGTLKDKARNVPKVADGTSTTVFTYFVEQCRQNLHVVLCMSPIGDSFRNRIRKFPSLINCCTIDWFTAWPDDALEMVASSFLKDIDILPEHRISVVYMCKHFHESTIEQSEKFFENTNRHNYVTPMSYLEL
;
A
#
# COMPACT_ATOMS: atom_id res chain seq x y z
N MET A 1 -21.47 11.22 -2.64
CA MET A 1 -20.76 11.21 -3.95
C MET A 1 -19.40 10.60 -3.74
N LYS A 2 -19.03 9.60 -4.54
CA LYS A 2 -17.78 8.85 -4.45
C LYS A 2 -16.66 9.65 -5.12
N SER A 3 -16.10 10.65 -4.45
CA SER A 3 -15.17 11.64 -5.03
C SER A 3 -13.81 11.06 -5.45
N HIS A 4 -13.46 9.85 -4.99
CA HIS A 4 -12.24 9.13 -5.36
C HIS A 4 -12.43 8.16 -6.54
N TYR A 5 -13.65 8.04 -7.10
CA TYR A 5 -13.91 7.23 -8.30
C TYR A 5 -13.57 8.03 -9.57
N THR A 6 -12.34 8.46 -9.67
CA THR A 6 -11.79 9.08 -10.87
C THR A 6 -10.83 8.09 -11.50
N PHE A 7 -11.21 7.56 -12.67
CA PHE A 7 -10.40 6.62 -13.44
C PHE A 7 -9.84 7.30 -14.67
N ASN A 8 -8.56 7.11 -14.95
CA ASN A 8 -7.86 7.78 -16.03
C ASN A 8 -6.82 6.85 -16.70
N LEU A 9 -6.15 7.35 -17.74
CA LEU A 9 -5.13 6.58 -18.47
C LEU A 9 -3.93 6.16 -17.60
N ARG A 10 -3.64 6.85 -16.50
CA ARG A 10 -2.58 6.43 -15.57
C ARG A 10 -2.95 5.12 -14.86
N ASP A 11 -4.24 4.93 -14.53
CA ASP A 11 -4.71 3.68 -13.92
C ASP A 11 -4.56 2.51 -14.90
N PHE A 12 -4.91 2.71 -16.17
CA PHE A 12 -4.66 1.72 -17.21
C PHE A 12 -3.16 1.41 -17.36
N ALA A 13 -2.31 2.45 -17.38
CA ALA A 13 -0.85 2.27 -17.46
C ALA A 13 -0.31 1.44 -16.27
N ARG A 14 -0.86 1.61 -15.06
CA ARG A 14 -0.47 0.81 -13.87
C ARG A 14 -0.79 -0.67 -14.02
N VAL A 15 -1.91 -1.02 -14.67
CA VAL A 15 -2.21 -2.42 -14.98
C VAL A 15 -1.13 -3.02 -15.88
N ILE A 16 -0.80 -2.30 -16.96
CA ILE A 16 0.24 -2.76 -17.90
C ILE A 16 1.61 -2.84 -17.20
N GLN A 17 1.97 -1.84 -16.39
CA GLN A 17 3.21 -1.87 -15.61
C GLN A 17 3.27 -3.08 -14.67
N GLY A 18 2.15 -3.42 -14.00
CA GLY A 18 2.07 -4.59 -13.15
C GLY A 18 2.29 -5.90 -13.94
N ILE A 19 1.68 -6.03 -15.11
CA ILE A 19 1.89 -7.20 -15.98
C ILE A 19 3.36 -7.28 -16.43
N LEU A 20 4.00 -6.16 -16.73
CA LEU A 20 5.40 -6.07 -17.16
C LEU A 20 6.42 -6.38 -16.04
N LEU A 21 5.99 -6.47 -14.76
CA LEU A 21 6.85 -6.96 -13.68
C LEU A 21 7.18 -8.44 -13.84
N SER A 22 6.32 -9.19 -14.52
CA SER A 22 6.53 -10.62 -14.74
C SER A 22 7.61 -10.87 -15.80
N GLN A 23 8.32 -11.98 -15.63
CA GLN A 23 9.34 -12.44 -16.55
C GLN A 23 8.78 -13.60 -17.41
N LYS A 24 9.34 -13.76 -18.62
CA LYS A 24 8.90 -14.78 -19.56
C LYS A 24 8.92 -16.20 -18.97
N GLU A 25 9.94 -16.48 -18.16
CA GLU A 25 10.13 -17.78 -17.50
C GLU A 25 9.01 -18.13 -16.53
N ALA A 26 8.41 -17.12 -15.89
CA ALA A 26 7.27 -17.29 -14.98
C ALA A 26 5.93 -17.47 -15.71
N MET A 27 5.82 -17.04 -16.98
CA MET A 27 4.56 -16.91 -17.72
C MET A 27 4.45 -17.91 -18.88
N MET A 28 4.83 -19.16 -18.64
CA MET A 28 4.78 -20.20 -19.68
C MET A 28 3.36 -20.74 -19.97
N GLU A 29 2.42 -20.57 -19.05
CA GLU A 29 1.04 -21.05 -19.17
C GLU A 29 0.09 -19.88 -19.52
N SER A 30 -0.74 -20.04 -20.55
CA SER A 30 -1.72 -19.03 -20.96
C SER A 30 -2.73 -18.69 -19.84
N THR A 31 -3.17 -19.67 -19.07
CA THR A 31 -4.06 -19.48 -17.93
C THR A 31 -3.42 -18.63 -16.83
N LYS A 32 -2.12 -18.76 -16.61
CA LYS A 32 -1.38 -17.96 -15.62
C LYS A 32 -1.28 -16.49 -16.05
N ILE A 33 -1.09 -16.22 -17.34
CA ILE A 33 -1.10 -14.86 -17.88
C ILE A 33 -2.47 -14.20 -17.67
N VAL A 34 -3.56 -14.94 -17.86
CA VAL A 34 -4.92 -14.43 -17.62
C VAL A 34 -5.17 -14.20 -16.13
N ARG A 35 -4.65 -15.06 -15.24
CA ARG A 35 -4.71 -14.81 -13.79
C ARG A 35 -3.90 -13.59 -13.39
N LEU A 36 -2.71 -13.38 -13.98
CA LEU A 36 -1.93 -12.16 -13.77
C LEU A 36 -2.68 -10.91 -14.24
N TRP A 37 -3.24 -10.93 -15.45
CA TRP A 37 -4.05 -9.83 -15.97
C TRP A 37 -5.23 -9.52 -15.02
N PHE A 38 -5.96 -10.54 -14.60
CA PHE A 38 -7.07 -10.39 -13.66
C PHE A 38 -6.60 -9.76 -12.34
N HIS A 39 -5.50 -10.27 -11.77
CA HIS A 39 -4.91 -9.74 -10.55
C HIS A 39 -4.56 -8.25 -10.70
N GLU A 40 -3.87 -7.87 -11.76
CA GLU A 40 -3.44 -6.48 -11.96
C GLU A 40 -4.62 -5.51 -12.16
N VAL A 41 -5.65 -5.93 -12.91
CA VAL A 41 -6.89 -5.16 -13.05
C VAL A 41 -7.59 -5.04 -11.70
N TYR A 42 -7.66 -6.14 -10.95
CA TYR A 42 -8.29 -6.17 -9.64
C TYR A 42 -7.61 -5.21 -8.67
N ARG A 43 -6.27 -5.24 -8.59
CA ARG A 43 -5.47 -4.35 -7.72
C ARG A 43 -5.64 -2.86 -8.04
N VAL A 44 -5.80 -2.50 -9.30
CA VAL A 44 -5.90 -1.08 -9.69
C VAL A 44 -7.33 -0.55 -9.56
N PHE A 45 -8.32 -1.36 -9.93
CA PHE A 45 -9.71 -0.90 -9.99
C PHE A 45 -10.56 -1.36 -8.82
N PHE A 46 -10.46 -2.63 -8.41
CA PHE A 46 -11.29 -3.20 -7.36
C PHE A 46 -10.94 -2.64 -5.97
N ASP A 47 -9.66 -2.56 -5.62
CA ASP A 47 -9.19 -2.10 -4.31
C ASP A 47 -9.58 -0.64 -4.00
N ARG A 48 -9.97 0.12 -5.02
CA ARG A 48 -10.52 1.47 -4.90
C ARG A 48 -12.02 1.50 -4.60
N LEU A 49 -12.73 0.42 -4.88
CA LEU A 49 -14.19 0.37 -4.74
C LEU A 49 -14.58 0.15 -3.27
N ILE A 50 -15.58 0.91 -2.81
CA ILE A 50 -16.10 0.85 -1.44
C ILE A 50 -17.51 0.28 -1.33
N ASP A 51 -18.19 0.11 -2.47
CA ASP A 51 -19.58 -0.30 -2.54
C ASP A 51 -19.65 -1.72 -3.10
N ASP A 52 -20.33 -2.63 -2.40
CA ASP A 52 -20.44 -4.03 -2.79
C ASP A 52 -21.14 -4.23 -4.13
N LYS A 53 -22.04 -3.30 -4.49
CA LYS A 53 -22.68 -3.31 -5.81
C LYS A 53 -21.68 -3.07 -6.92
N ASP A 54 -20.77 -2.09 -6.74
CA ASP A 54 -19.73 -1.76 -7.71
C ASP A 54 -18.68 -2.87 -7.79
N ARG A 55 -18.28 -3.44 -6.64
CA ARG A 55 -17.37 -4.58 -6.56
C ARG A 55 -17.91 -5.78 -7.31
N ARG A 56 -19.14 -6.17 -7.04
CA ARG A 56 -19.81 -7.28 -7.72
C ARG A 56 -19.93 -7.03 -9.21
N TRP A 57 -20.29 -5.83 -9.61
CA TRP A 57 -20.36 -5.46 -11.02
C TRP A 57 -19.01 -5.64 -11.74
N LEU A 58 -17.92 -5.16 -11.13
CA LEU A 58 -16.58 -5.29 -11.70
C LEU A 58 -16.17 -6.77 -11.79
N PHE A 59 -16.41 -7.55 -10.73
CA PHE A 59 -16.11 -8.98 -10.71
C PHE A 59 -16.82 -9.74 -11.84
N GLU A 60 -18.13 -9.56 -12.02
CA GLU A 60 -18.89 -10.20 -13.10
C GLU A 60 -18.45 -9.70 -14.49
N THR A 61 -18.08 -8.44 -14.63
CA THR A 61 -17.54 -7.90 -15.89
C THR A 61 -16.22 -8.57 -16.25
N LEU A 62 -15.29 -8.69 -15.33
CA LEU A 62 -14.00 -9.35 -15.56
C LEU A 62 -14.17 -10.85 -15.88
N LYS A 63 -15.11 -11.52 -15.21
CA LYS A 63 -15.45 -12.89 -15.48
C LYS A 63 -16.02 -13.09 -16.90
N ALA A 64 -16.86 -12.17 -17.36
CA ALA A 64 -17.36 -12.16 -18.73
C ALA A 64 -16.23 -11.94 -19.74
N SER A 65 -15.32 -10.98 -19.50
CA SER A 65 -14.17 -10.73 -20.37
C SER A 65 -13.23 -11.92 -20.50
N ILE A 66 -13.02 -12.72 -19.45
CA ILE A 66 -12.21 -13.94 -19.54
C ILE A 66 -12.80 -14.92 -20.56
N LYS A 67 -14.12 -15.04 -20.60
CA LYS A 67 -14.80 -15.91 -21.56
C LYS A 67 -14.83 -15.32 -22.97
N GLU A 68 -15.16 -14.04 -23.09
CA GLU A 68 -15.40 -13.36 -24.37
C GLU A 68 -14.11 -13.00 -25.09
N ASP A 69 -13.14 -12.44 -24.37
CA ASP A 69 -11.91 -11.90 -24.94
C ASP A 69 -10.77 -12.93 -24.97
N PHE A 70 -10.65 -13.77 -23.93
CA PHE A 70 -9.59 -14.77 -23.83
C PHE A 70 -10.04 -16.19 -24.24
N GLY A 71 -11.34 -16.44 -24.40
CA GLY A 71 -11.88 -17.75 -24.77
C GLY A 71 -11.67 -18.84 -23.72
N LEU A 72 -11.45 -18.45 -22.43
CA LEU A 72 -11.21 -19.37 -21.33
C LEU A 72 -12.42 -19.47 -20.40
N ASP A 73 -12.59 -20.63 -19.78
CA ASP A 73 -13.59 -20.79 -18.73
C ASP A 73 -13.04 -20.27 -17.38
N PHE A 74 -13.81 -19.43 -16.72
CA PHE A 74 -13.41 -18.79 -15.46
C PHE A 74 -13.15 -19.81 -14.34
N VAL A 75 -14.06 -20.79 -14.17
CA VAL A 75 -13.95 -21.78 -13.09
C VAL A 75 -12.70 -22.65 -13.26
N SER A 76 -12.41 -23.07 -14.49
CA SER A 76 -11.21 -23.88 -14.79
C SER A 76 -9.93 -23.06 -14.62
N THR A 77 -9.93 -21.78 -15.00
CA THR A 77 -8.78 -20.87 -14.88
C THR A 77 -8.38 -20.61 -13.42
N PHE A 78 -9.37 -20.52 -12.52
CA PHE A 78 -9.17 -20.26 -11.08
C PHE A 78 -9.44 -21.45 -10.19
N LYS A 79 -9.50 -22.68 -10.74
CA LYS A 79 -9.81 -23.91 -10.00
C LYS A 79 -8.96 -24.09 -8.74
N PHE A 80 -7.70 -23.69 -8.76
CA PHE A 80 -6.79 -23.81 -7.64
C PHE A 80 -7.26 -23.00 -6.40
N TYR A 81 -7.92 -21.87 -6.62
CA TYR A 81 -8.38 -20.96 -5.56
C TYR A 81 -9.76 -21.34 -5.00
N ASN A 82 -10.50 -22.24 -5.65
CA ASN A 82 -11.81 -22.72 -5.22
C ASN A 82 -11.69 -23.66 -4.01
N LYS A 83 -11.66 -23.08 -2.79
CA LYS A 83 -11.51 -23.84 -1.54
C LYS A 83 -12.72 -24.69 -1.19
N SER A 84 -13.91 -24.28 -1.60
CA SER A 84 -15.16 -24.96 -1.29
C SER A 84 -15.48 -26.13 -2.24
N ASN A 85 -14.66 -26.40 -3.24
CA ASN A 85 -14.90 -27.41 -4.29
C ASN A 85 -16.30 -27.31 -4.93
N THR A 86 -16.89 -26.12 -4.90
CA THR A 86 -18.15 -25.84 -5.59
C THR A 86 -17.89 -25.57 -7.07
N ASN A 87 -18.91 -25.69 -7.92
CA ASN A 87 -18.78 -25.34 -9.34
C ASN A 87 -18.73 -23.82 -9.59
N GLN A 88 -18.49 -23.02 -8.55
CA GLN A 88 -18.43 -21.55 -8.62
C GLN A 88 -17.21 -21.06 -7.85
N VAL A 89 -16.46 -20.16 -8.49
CA VAL A 89 -15.38 -19.41 -7.86
C VAL A 89 -15.96 -18.07 -7.42
N THR A 90 -15.81 -17.75 -6.14
CA THR A 90 -16.36 -16.55 -5.52
C THR A 90 -15.34 -15.43 -5.47
N GLU A 91 -15.80 -14.22 -5.14
CA GLU A 91 -14.92 -13.07 -4.90
C GLU A 91 -13.93 -13.34 -3.73
N ASP A 92 -14.38 -14.02 -2.68
CA ASP A 92 -13.51 -14.37 -1.54
C ASP A 92 -12.42 -15.38 -1.92
N ASP A 93 -12.68 -16.29 -2.83
CA ASP A 93 -11.66 -17.20 -3.35
C ASP A 93 -10.54 -16.42 -4.07
N ILE A 94 -10.91 -15.41 -4.85
CA ILE A 94 -9.98 -14.57 -5.63
C ILE A 94 -9.11 -13.67 -4.73
N ARG A 95 -9.52 -13.34 -3.52
CA ARG A 95 -8.68 -12.64 -2.55
C ARG A 95 -7.37 -13.38 -2.24
N SER A 96 -7.34 -14.67 -2.45
CA SER A 96 -6.14 -15.51 -2.30
C SER A 96 -5.19 -15.44 -3.51
N LEU A 97 -5.58 -14.78 -4.61
CA LEU A 97 -4.74 -14.59 -5.79
C LEU A 97 -3.72 -13.48 -5.51
N ILE A 98 -2.49 -13.86 -5.23
CA ILE A 98 -1.39 -12.95 -4.94
C ILE A 98 -0.24 -13.21 -5.90
N PHE A 99 0.31 -12.14 -6.47
CA PHE A 99 1.57 -12.14 -7.20
C PHE A 99 2.60 -11.31 -6.45
N GLY A 100 3.85 -11.77 -6.43
CA GLY A 100 4.92 -11.07 -5.73
C GLY A 100 6.29 -11.71 -5.95
N THR A 101 7.31 -11.11 -5.36
CA THR A 101 8.70 -11.58 -5.45
C THR A 101 9.18 -12.28 -4.19
N TYR A 102 8.31 -12.58 -3.24
CA TYR A 102 8.63 -13.09 -1.91
C TYR A 102 9.35 -14.42 -1.91
N MET A 103 8.97 -15.33 -2.84
CA MET A 103 9.47 -16.70 -2.88
C MET A 103 10.87 -16.81 -3.51
N THR A 104 11.42 -15.69 -4.00
CA THR A 104 12.76 -15.65 -4.58
C THR A 104 13.78 -15.42 -3.48
N GLN A 105 14.82 -16.25 -3.41
CA GLN A 105 15.91 -16.06 -2.46
C GLN A 105 16.62 -14.72 -2.70
N LYS A 106 17.07 -14.04 -1.64
CA LYS A 106 17.75 -12.72 -1.70
C LYS A 106 19.01 -12.71 -2.62
N THR A 107 19.56 -13.86 -2.94
CA THR A 107 20.74 -14.04 -3.81
C THR A 107 20.42 -14.18 -5.29
N GLN A 108 19.14 -14.28 -5.67
CA GLN A 108 18.68 -14.47 -7.04
C GLN A 108 17.96 -13.23 -7.56
N THR A 109 17.87 -13.09 -8.89
CA THR A 109 17.06 -12.04 -9.51
C THR A 109 15.59 -12.20 -9.06
N PRO A 110 14.97 -11.17 -8.46
CA PRO A 110 13.58 -11.25 -8.01
C PRO A 110 12.65 -11.65 -9.15
N LEU A 111 11.89 -12.73 -8.97
CA LEU A 111 10.92 -13.21 -9.93
C LEU A 111 9.51 -12.85 -9.47
N TYR A 112 8.80 -12.00 -10.23
CA TYR A 112 7.41 -11.67 -9.95
C TYR A 112 6.52 -12.81 -10.43
N ASP A 113 6.04 -13.61 -9.49
CA ASP A 113 5.31 -14.83 -9.77
C ASP A 113 4.08 -15.02 -8.88
N GLU A 114 3.22 -15.96 -9.28
CA GLU A 114 2.02 -16.37 -8.57
C GLU A 114 2.37 -17.13 -7.29
N ILE A 115 1.85 -16.67 -6.16
CA ILE A 115 2.03 -17.31 -4.85
C ILE A 115 0.85 -18.25 -4.61
N LYS A 116 1.12 -19.53 -4.58
CA LYS A 116 0.07 -20.56 -4.44
C LYS A 116 -0.19 -20.92 -2.98
N ASP A 117 0.83 -20.94 -2.14
CA ASP A 117 0.70 -21.29 -0.72
C ASP A 117 0.72 -20.05 0.16
N LEU A 118 -0.45 -19.68 0.69
CA LEU A 118 -0.58 -18.55 1.61
C LEU A 118 -0.01 -18.84 3.00
N ASN A 119 0.08 -20.11 3.40
CA ASN A 119 0.66 -20.46 4.70
C ASN A 119 2.18 -20.27 4.64
N GLU A 120 2.82 -20.76 3.56
CA GLU A 120 4.24 -20.52 3.31
C GLU A 120 4.56 -19.02 3.24
N LEU A 121 3.72 -18.23 2.56
CA LEU A 121 3.86 -16.78 2.55
C LEU A 121 3.72 -16.17 3.93
N SER A 122 2.76 -16.62 4.73
CA SER A 122 2.52 -16.12 6.09
C SER A 122 3.70 -16.42 7.02
N GLU A 123 4.27 -17.63 6.95
CA GLU A 123 5.45 -18.01 7.71
C GLU A 123 6.68 -17.17 7.31
N LEU A 124 6.87 -16.96 6.02
CA LEU A 124 7.96 -16.13 5.50
C LEU A 124 7.84 -14.67 5.97
N ILE A 125 6.64 -14.09 5.89
CA ILE A 125 6.38 -12.73 6.38
C ILE A 125 6.58 -12.65 7.89
N GLY A 126 6.17 -13.68 8.64
CA GLY A 126 6.43 -13.80 10.08
C GLY A 126 7.93 -13.75 10.39
N THR A 127 8.75 -14.48 9.63
CA THR A 127 10.21 -14.43 9.75
C THR A 127 10.77 -13.03 9.52
N TYR A 128 10.30 -12.32 8.48
CA TYR A 128 10.70 -10.92 8.25
C TYR A 128 10.26 -9.97 9.37
N LEU A 129 9.10 -10.20 9.97
CA LEU A 129 8.62 -9.41 11.10
C LEU A 129 9.50 -9.63 12.34
N ASP A 130 9.86 -10.87 12.64
CA ASP A 130 10.76 -11.22 13.74
C ASP A 130 12.17 -10.63 13.52
N GLU A 131 12.69 -10.73 12.31
CA GLU A 131 13.96 -10.08 11.93
C GLU A 131 13.87 -8.56 12.13
N TYR A 132 12.83 -7.89 11.61
CA TYR A 132 12.62 -6.45 11.79
C TYR A 132 12.59 -6.07 13.28
N ASN A 133 11.83 -6.80 14.08
CA ASN A 133 11.67 -6.53 15.51
C ASN A 133 12.97 -6.73 16.30
N SER A 134 13.86 -7.63 15.85
CA SER A 134 15.17 -7.87 16.50
C SER A 134 16.14 -6.69 16.34
N PHE A 135 16.03 -5.90 15.26
CA PHE A 135 16.91 -4.77 14.96
C PHE A 135 16.27 -3.40 15.24
N SER A 136 14.94 -3.32 15.22
CA SER A 136 14.22 -2.05 15.33
C SER A 136 14.16 -1.54 16.77
N LYS A 137 14.41 -0.24 16.95
CA LYS A 137 14.13 0.46 18.21
C LYS A 137 12.62 0.64 18.50
N LYS A 138 11.79 0.46 17.48
CA LYS A 138 10.32 0.55 17.55
C LYS A 138 9.76 -0.74 16.95
N PRO A 139 9.67 -1.82 17.74
CA PRO A 139 9.12 -3.09 17.25
C PRO A 139 7.68 -2.92 16.80
N LEU A 140 7.24 -3.77 15.88
CA LEU A 140 5.89 -3.80 15.36
C LEU A 140 5.10 -4.93 16.01
N ASP A 141 4.03 -4.58 16.70
CA ASP A 141 3.06 -5.53 17.25
C ASP A 141 2.01 -5.82 16.17
N LEU A 142 2.36 -6.75 15.27
CA LEU A 142 1.50 -7.13 14.14
C LEU A 142 1.17 -8.62 14.20
N VAL A 143 -0.10 -8.92 14.06
CA VAL A 143 -0.57 -10.29 13.82
C VAL A 143 -0.77 -10.45 12.31
N MET A 144 -0.10 -11.46 11.71
CA MET A 144 -0.16 -11.72 10.27
C MET A 144 -1.38 -12.60 9.94
N PHE A 145 -2.56 -12.00 9.93
CA PHE A 145 -3.76 -12.64 9.41
C PHE A 145 -3.94 -12.34 7.91
N ARG A 146 -4.79 -13.10 7.23
CA ARG A 146 -4.97 -13.04 5.78
C ARG A 146 -5.12 -11.62 5.24
N PHE A 147 -5.99 -10.81 5.85
CA PHE A 147 -6.21 -9.42 5.44
C PHE A 147 -4.93 -8.56 5.55
N ALA A 148 -4.11 -8.74 6.62
CA ALA A 148 -2.84 -8.03 6.74
C ALA A 148 -1.85 -8.43 5.64
N ILE A 149 -1.80 -9.72 5.29
CA ILE A 149 -0.97 -10.26 4.21
C ILE A 149 -1.41 -9.70 2.85
N GLU A 150 -2.71 -9.62 2.59
CA GLU A 150 -3.27 -9.04 1.37
C GLU A 150 -2.81 -7.59 1.20
N HIS A 151 -3.00 -6.73 2.22
CA HIS A 151 -2.58 -5.34 2.17
C HIS A 151 -1.06 -5.17 2.08
N LEU A 152 -0.30 -6.01 2.78
CA LEU A 152 1.16 -6.03 2.64
C LEU A 152 1.58 -6.35 1.20
N ALA A 153 0.91 -7.33 0.56
CA ALA A 153 1.16 -7.67 -0.83
C ALA A 153 0.80 -6.53 -1.79
N HIS A 154 -0.29 -5.77 -1.51
CA HIS A 154 -0.66 -4.59 -2.29
C HIS A 154 0.41 -3.50 -2.21
N ILE A 155 0.93 -3.21 -1.02
CA ILE A 155 1.99 -2.21 -0.82
C ILE A 155 3.26 -2.66 -1.57
N ASN A 156 3.67 -3.89 -1.39
CA ASN A 156 4.88 -4.44 -2.01
C ASN A 156 4.81 -4.44 -3.55
N ARG A 157 3.65 -4.80 -4.12
CA ARG A 157 3.41 -4.71 -5.56
C ARG A 157 3.68 -3.29 -6.09
N ILE A 158 3.25 -2.27 -5.35
CA ILE A 158 3.41 -0.87 -5.77
C ILE A 158 4.88 -0.44 -5.65
N PHE A 159 5.61 -0.90 -4.65
CA PHE A 159 7.04 -0.63 -4.49
C PHE A 159 7.87 -1.22 -5.64
N LEU A 160 7.43 -2.31 -6.25
CA LEU A 160 8.08 -2.87 -7.43
C LEU A 160 7.83 -2.06 -8.71
N GLN A 161 6.85 -1.17 -8.72
CA GLN A 161 6.52 -0.35 -9.89
C GLN A 161 7.31 0.96 -9.88
N PRO A 162 7.96 1.36 -10.98
CA PRO A 162 8.58 2.68 -11.08
C PRO A 162 7.52 3.77 -10.89
N GLN A 163 7.84 4.79 -10.11
CA GLN A 163 6.89 5.85 -9.75
C GLN A 163 5.65 5.34 -8.98
N GLY A 164 5.75 4.19 -8.34
CA GLY A 164 4.68 3.59 -7.55
C GLY A 164 4.42 4.40 -6.28
N ASN A 165 3.26 5.06 -6.21
CA ASN A 165 2.80 5.77 -5.01
C ASN A 165 1.47 5.19 -4.56
N ILE A 166 1.21 5.22 -3.25
CA ILE A 166 0.03 4.60 -2.67
C ILE A 166 -0.69 5.54 -1.70
N LEU A 167 -2.01 5.52 -1.75
CA LEU A 167 -2.89 6.15 -0.79
C LEU A 167 -3.63 5.07 -0.01
N LEU A 168 -3.21 4.85 1.24
CA LEU A 168 -3.82 3.91 2.17
C LEU A 168 -4.95 4.60 2.93
N LEU A 169 -6.17 4.21 2.65
CA LEU A 169 -7.38 4.78 3.28
C LEU A 169 -7.92 3.83 4.34
N GLY A 170 -8.19 4.33 5.53
CA GLY A 170 -8.75 3.53 6.62
C GLY A 170 -8.80 4.28 7.94
N VAL A 171 -9.46 3.68 8.91
CA VAL A 171 -9.57 4.24 10.26
C VAL A 171 -8.27 4.08 11.06
N GLY A 172 -8.14 4.78 12.18
CA GLY A 172 -7.00 4.64 13.09
C GLY A 172 -6.82 3.20 13.57
N GLY A 173 -5.57 2.76 13.73
CA GLY A 173 -5.25 1.40 14.20
C GLY A 173 -5.38 0.29 13.15
N SER A 174 -5.73 0.59 11.89
CA SER A 174 -5.88 -0.44 10.84
C SER A 174 -4.58 -1.06 10.32
N GLY A 175 -3.42 -0.70 10.87
CA GLY A 175 -2.12 -1.29 10.51
C GLY A 175 -1.41 -0.64 9.32
N ARG A 176 -1.96 0.39 8.67
CA ARG A 176 -1.41 1.03 7.47
C ARG A 176 0.07 1.41 7.58
N GLN A 177 0.44 2.14 8.64
CA GLN A 177 1.84 2.55 8.86
C GLN A 177 2.74 1.38 9.20
N SER A 178 2.28 0.45 10.02
CA SER A 178 3.05 -0.73 10.44
C SER A 178 3.33 -1.65 9.26
N LEU A 179 2.33 -1.92 8.40
CA LEU A 179 2.52 -2.70 7.18
C LEU A 179 3.44 -1.99 6.18
N THR A 180 3.38 -0.65 6.07
CA THR A 180 4.31 0.10 5.23
C THR A 180 5.75 -0.02 5.73
N ARG A 181 5.99 0.02 7.05
CA ARG A 181 7.33 -0.16 7.64
C ARG A 181 7.87 -1.56 7.35
N LEU A 182 7.03 -2.58 7.55
CA LEU A 182 7.40 -3.97 7.26
C LEU A 182 7.68 -4.17 5.76
N ALA A 183 6.83 -3.61 4.88
CA ALA A 183 7.03 -3.64 3.44
C ALA A 183 8.37 -3.01 3.02
N SER A 184 8.71 -1.85 3.57
CA SER A 184 9.98 -1.17 3.29
C SER A 184 11.17 -2.01 3.73
N TYR A 185 11.06 -2.70 4.87
CA TYR A 185 12.11 -3.60 5.36
C TYR A 185 12.30 -4.83 4.47
N ILE A 186 11.21 -5.48 4.05
CA ILE A 186 11.25 -6.67 3.18
C ILE A 186 12.01 -6.37 1.87
N PHE A 187 11.81 -5.17 1.31
CA PHE A 187 12.40 -4.75 0.04
C PHE A 187 13.71 -3.96 0.18
N ASP A 188 14.23 -3.81 1.40
CA ASP A 188 15.45 -3.03 1.67
C ASP A 188 15.36 -1.58 1.16
N PHE A 189 14.21 -0.95 1.36
CA PHE A 189 13.97 0.45 1.00
C PHE A 189 14.19 1.36 2.22
N ASP A 190 14.85 2.49 2.00
CA ASP A 190 15.04 3.51 3.04
C ASP A 190 13.69 4.15 3.40
N LEU A 191 13.20 3.91 4.62
CA LEU A 191 11.97 4.52 5.10
C LEU A 191 12.26 5.89 5.72
N TYR A 192 11.56 6.91 5.25
CA TYR A 192 11.56 8.26 5.81
C TYR A 192 10.16 8.64 6.30
N GLN A 193 10.08 9.06 7.54
CA GLN A 193 8.85 9.59 8.14
C GLN A 193 9.19 10.82 8.95
N VAL A 194 8.47 11.91 8.73
CA VAL A 194 8.65 13.18 9.44
C VAL A 194 8.28 13.04 10.92
N GLU A 195 9.10 13.57 11.80
CA GLU A 195 8.81 13.65 13.23
C GLU A 195 8.37 15.08 13.58
N ILE A 196 7.08 15.25 13.79
CA ILE A 196 6.51 16.57 14.12
C ILE A 196 6.83 16.94 15.57
N THR A 197 7.56 18.01 15.74
CA THR A 197 7.88 18.62 17.03
C THR A 197 7.06 19.90 17.25
N LYS A 198 7.10 20.46 18.48
CA LYS A 198 6.36 21.69 18.81
C LYS A 198 6.77 22.91 17.96
N ASN A 199 8.02 22.95 17.51
CA ASN A 199 8.57 24.04 16.71
C ASN A 199 8.72 23.71 15.24
N TYR A 200 8.07 22.61 14.79
CA TYR A 200 8.12 22.19 13.40
C TYR A 200 7.40 23.22 12.52
N ASN A 201 8.05 23.65 11.47
CA ASN A 201 7.57 24.70 10.57
C ASN A 201 7.85 24.36 9.11
N ILE A 202 7.43 25.21 8.18
CA ILE A 202 7.61 24.99 6.74
C ILE A 202 9.08 24.84 6.33
N GLN A 203 10.01 25.52 7.00
CA GLN A 203 11.43 25.37 6.72
C GLN A 203 11.93 23.97 7.11
N SER A 204 11.57 23.49 8.31
CA SER A 204 11.87 22.13 8.76
C SER A 204 11.28 21.08 7.81
N TRP A 205 10.06 21.35 7.33
CA TRP A 205 9.40 20.51 6.33
C TRP A 205 10.17 20.46 4.99
N HIS A 206 10.61 21.62 4.49
CA HIS A 206 11.41 21.67 3.27
C HIS A 206 12.78 20.99 3.45
N ASP A 207 13.41 21.12 4.61
CA ASP A 207 14.68 20.45 4.89
C ASP A 207 14.50 18.92 4.92
N ASP A 208 13.41 18.42 5.49
CA ASP A 208 13.04 17.01 5.46
C ASP A 208 12.82 16.51 4.01
N ILE A 209 12.09 17.27 3.18
CA ILE A 209 11.89 16.94 1.77
C ILE A 209 13.24 16.83 1.03
N LYS A 210 14.16 17.78 1.26
CA LYS A 210 15.50 17.75 0.65
C LYS A 210 16.25 16.47 1.00
N VAL A 211 16.14 15.99 2.25
CA VAL A 211 16.83 14.76 2.68
C VAL A 211 16.39 13.55 1.86
N PHE A 212 15.11 13.25 1.80
CA PHE A 212 14.67 12.06 1.08
C PHE A 212 14.76 12.22 -0.45
N MET A 213 14.62 13.42 -0.98
CA MET A 213 14.84 13.67 -2.41
C MET A 213 16.31 13.50 -2.81
N LYS A 214 17.27 13.96 -1.98
CA LYS A 214 18.71 13.73 -2.23
C LYS A 214 19.03 12.24 -2.18
N LYS A 215 18.47 11.47 -1.23
CA LYS A 215 18.63 10.01 -1.18
C LYS A 215 18.13 9.33 -2.47
N ALA A 216 16.92 9.62 -2.87
CA ALA A 216 16.33 9.02 -4.06
C ALA A 216 17.00 9.46 -5.36
N GLY A 217 17.29 10.77 -5.52
CA GLY A 217 17.76 11.36 -6.77
C GLY A 217 19.26 11.38 -6.95
N VAL A 218 20.05 11.55 -5.86
CA VAL A 218 21.52 11.63 -5.92
C VAL A 218 22.19 10.31 -5.59
N GLU A 219 21.71 9.63 -4.54
CA GLU A 219 22.27 8.35 -4.10
C GLU A 219 21.71 7.16 -4.89
N TRP A 220 20.58 7.36 -5.57
CA TRP A 220 19.80 6.35 -6.32
C TRP A 220 19.30 5.22 -5.43
N ARG A 221 19.00 5.53 -4.17
CA ARG A 221 18.46 4.56 -3.22
C ARG A 221 16.93 4.56 -3.28
N PRO A 222 16.31 3.38 -3.40
CA PRO A 222 14.87 3.27 -3.25
C PRO A 222 14.45 3.79 -1.87
N THR A 223 13.57 4.77 -1.87
CA THR A 223 13.17 5.50 -0.66
C THR A 223 11.65 5.55 -0.54
N VAL A 224 11.14 5.21 0.63
CA VAL A 224 9.72 5.31 0.97
C VAL A 224 9.51 6.53 1.85
N PHE A 225 8.69 7.46 1.39
CA PHE A 225 8.23 8.59 2.20
C PHE A 225 6.84 8.27 2.77
N LEU A 226 6.80 7.95 4.07
CA LEU A 226 5.57 7.63 4.80
C LEU A 226 5.01 8.90 5.46
N PHE A 227 3.80 9.29 5.09
CA PHE A 227 3.15 10.47 5.61
C PHE A 227 1.69 10.20 5.98
N SER A 228 1.28 10.65 7.17
CA SER A 228 -0.07 10.46 7.70
C SER A 228 -0.83 11.78 7.86
N ASP A 229 -2.15 11.69 7.86
CA ASP A 229 -3.02 12.85 8.10
C ASP A 229 -2.81 13.52 9.45
N THR A 230 -2.30 12.80 10.45
CA THR A 230 -1.94 13.36 11.76
C THR A 230 -0.69 14.24 11.73
N GLN A 231 0.12 14.15 10.68
CA GLN A 231 1.33 14.96 10.48
C GLN A 231 1.06 16.25 9.68
N ILE A 232 -0.17 16.46 9.21
CA ILE A 232 -0.53 17.66 8.46
C ILE A 232 -0.78 18.81 9.44
N GLN A 233 0.22 19.68 9.62
CA GLN A 233 0.06 20.90 10.39
C GLN A 233 -0.44 22.06 9.52
N GLU A 234 0.07 22.15 8.30
CA GLU A 234 -0.30 23.17 7.32
C GLU A 234 -0.72 22.53 6.00
N GLU A 235 -1.65 23.14 5.29
CA GLU A 235 -2.08 22.65 3.97
C GLU A 235 -0.99 22.77 2.90
N SER A 236 0.00 23.65 3.08
CA SER A 236 1.19 23.77 2.23
C SER A 236 1.97 22.46 2.13
N PHE A 237 1.98 21.61 3.18
CA PHE A 237 2.60 20.28 3.12
C PHE A 237 1.95 19.38 2.05
N LEU A 238 0.62 19.46 1.93
CA LEU A 238 -0.10 18.70 0.90
C LEU A 238 0.11 19.27 -0.51
N GLU A 239 0.35 20.59 -0.63
CA GLU A 239 0.71 21.22 -1.90
C GLU A 239 2.07 20.70 -2.40
N ASP A 240 3.06 20.63 -1.54
CA ASP A 240 4.39 20.11 -1.85
C ASP A 240 4.30 18.61 -2.22
N ILE A 241 3.56 17.80 -1.46
CA ILE A 241 3.31 16.40 -1.79
C ILE A 241 2.61 16.28 -3.15
N ASN A 242 1.61 17.11 -3.44
CA ASN A 242 0.93 17.11 -4.73
C ASN A 242 1.89 17.44 -5.87
N ASN A 243 2.85 18.34 -5.67
CA ASN A 243 3.91 18.68 -6.62
C ASN A 243 4.87 17.49 -6.82
N ILE A 244 5.35 16.87 -5.75
CA ILE A 244 6.20 15.67 -5.82
C ILE A 244 5.50 14.55 -6.60
N LEU A 245 4.23 14.28 -6.31
CA LEU A 245 3.45 13.24 -6.99
C LEU A 245 3.24 13.51 -8.48
N ASN A 246 3.09 14.79 -8.86
CA ASN A 246 2.77 15.17 -10.24
C ASN A 246 4.02 15.36 -11.08
N SER A 247 4.96 16.21 -10.62
CA SER A 247 6.16 16.60 -11.37
C SER A 247 7.45 15.91 -10.89
N GLY A 248 7.48 15.37 -9.66
CA GLY A 248 8.67 14.79 -9.03
C GLY A 248 9.56 15.84 -8.36
N GLU A 249 9.14 17.09 -8.27
CA GLU A 249 9.88 18.16 -7.64
C GLU A 249 8.95 19.15 -6.91
N VAL A 250 9.50 19.87 -5.94
CA VAL A 250 8.85 21.01 -5.30
C VAL A 250 9.47 22.29 -5.86
N PRO A 251 8.68 23.25 -6.38
CA PRO A 251 9.18 24.49 -6.91
C PRO A 251 10.01 25.26 -5.89
N ASN A 252 11.19 25.76 -6.29
CA ASN A 252 12.10 26.56 -5.45
C ASN A 252 12.60 25.88 -4.16
N LEU A 253 12.48 24.58 -4.03
CA LEU A 253 12.95 23.81 -2.88
C LEU A 253 14.47 23.93 -2.69
N PHE A 254 15.23 23.79 -3.78
CA PHE A 254 16.68 23.87 -3.77
C PHE A 254 17.15 25.25 -4.19
N PRO A 255 17.82 26.04 -3.29
CA PRO A 255 18.53 27.26 -3.65
C PRO A 255 19.59 27.01 -4.72
N ALA A 256 20.09 28.08 -5.35
CA ALA A 256 21.01 27.96 -6.48
C ALA A 256 22.33 27.23 -6.14
N ASP A 257 22.84 27.42 -4.94
CA ASP A 257 24.03 26.76 -4.40
C ASP A 257 23.82 25.25 -4.22
N GLU A 258 22.74 24.85 -3.55
CA GLU A 258 22.38 23.43 -3.37
C GLU A 258 22.10 22.75 -4.73
N ARG A 259 21.47 23.47 -5.66
CA ARG A 259 21.23 22.97 -7.00
C ARG A 259 22.53 22.70 -7.75
N GLN A 260 23.52 23.58 -7.62
CA GLN A 260 24.86 23.38 -8.21
C GLN A 260 25.61 22.19 -7.58
N GLU A 261 25.46 21.99 -6.27
CA GLU A 261 26.02 20.81 -5.58
C GLU A 261 25.44 19.50 -6.14
N ILE A 262 24.10 19.42 -6.28
CA ILE A 262 23.40 18.25 -6.85
C ILE A 262 23.91 18.00 -8.28
N ILE A 263 23.98 19.05 -9.11
CA ILE A 263 24.45 18.93 -10.50
C ILE A 263 25.91 18.46 -10.53
N GLY A 264 26.79 19.00 -9.67
CA GLY A 264 28.19 18.61 -9.59
C GLY A 264 28.33 17.12 -9.27
N THR A 265 27.64 16.66 -8.23
CA THR A 265 27.66 15.24 -7.81
C THR A 265 27.12 14.28 -8.88
N LEU A 266 26.06 14.69 -9.56
CA LEU A 266 25.43 13.83 -10.58
C LEU A 266 26.18 13.83 -11.91
N LYS A 267 26.89 14.89 -12.28
CA LYS A 267 27.72 14.90 -13.50
C LYS A 267 28.70 13.74 -13.56
N ASP A 268 29.35 13.45 -12.44
CA ASP A 268 30.32 12.37 -12.38
C ASP A 268 29.64 10.99 -12.39
N LYS A 269 28.54 10.82 -11.66
CA LYS A 269 27.78 9.58 -11.60
C LYS A 269 27.07 9.25 -12.92
N ALA A 270 26.52 10.25 -13.59
CA ALA A 270 25.69 10.08 -14.78
C ALA A 270 26.48 10.18 -16.11
N ARG A 271 27.80 10.25 -16.06
CA ARG A 271 28.67 10.42 -17.23
C ARG A 271 28.43 9.42 -18.36
N ASN A 272 28.04 8.20 -18.00
CA ASN A 272 27.78 7.13 -18.96
C ASN A 272 26.30 7.01 -19.35
N VAL A 273 25.44 7.91 -18.89
CA VAL A 273 24.01 7.89 -19.20
C VAL A 273 23.75 8.70 -20.47
N PRO A 274 23.28 8.09 -21.57
CA PRO A 274 23.08 8.80 -22.85
C PRO A 274 22.19 10.05 -22.75
N LYS A 275 21.22 10.05 -21.84
CA LYS A 275 20.30 11.18 -21.59
C LYS A 275 20.99 12.43 -21.03
N VAL A 276 22.18 12.29 -20.45
CA VAL A 276 22.93 13.36 -19.76
C VAL A 276 24.23 13.67 -20.47
N ALA A 277 24.44 13.10 -21.65
CA ALA A 277 25.69 13.17 -22.41
C ALA A 277 26.13 14.62 -22.77
N ASP A 278 25.18 15.56 -22.91
CA ASP A 278 25.47 16.99 -23.17
C ASP A 278 25.99 17.72 -21.92
N GLY A 279 25.82 17.16 -20.73
CA GLY A 279 26.33 17.66 -19.43
C GLY A 279 25.84 19.06 -19.06
N THR A 280 24.78 19.57 -19.68
CA THR A 280 24.23 20.88 -19.32
C THR A 280 23.58 20.84 -17.92
N SER A 281 23.64 21.94 -17.19
CA SER A 281 23.06 22.01 -15.83
C SER A 281 21.57 21.69 -15.82
N THR A 282 20.85 22.07 -16.87
CA THR A 282 19.41 21.79 -17.00
C THR A 282 19.15 20.31 -17.21
N THR A 283 19.88 19.66 -18.10
CA THR A 283 19.70 18.22 -18.40
C THR A 283 20.04 17.35 -17.18
N VAL A 284 21.14 17.69 -16.48
CA VAL A 284 21.54 16.97 -15.25
C VAL A 284 20.49 17.13 -14.16
N PHE A 285 19.93 18.32 -13.97
CA PHE A 285 18.89 18.53 -12.97
C PHE A 285 17.57 17.83 -13.37
N THR A 286 17.20 17.84 -14.64
CA THR A 286 16.04 17.05 -15.12
C THR A 286 16.25 15.56 -14.85
N TYR A 287 17.45 15.05 -15.02
CA TYR A 287 17.80 13.67 -14.68
C TYR A 287 17.68 13.41 -13.17
N PHE A 288 18.09 14.35 -12.31
CA PHE A 288 17.86 14.27 -10.87
C PHE A 288 16.37 14.07 -10.56
N VAL A 289 15.49 14.88 -11.16
CA VAL A 289 14.03 14.79 -10.98
C VAL A 289 13.50 13.44 -11.50
N GLU A 290 14.01 12.94 -12.64
CA GLU A 290 13.67 11.60 -13.13
C GLU A 290 14.06 10.51 -12.12
N GLN A 291 15.27 10.59 -11.53
CA GLN A 291 15.73 9.65 -10.52
C GLN A 291 14.88 9.72 -9.25
N CYS A 292 14.53 10.92 -8.78
CA CYS A 292 13.57 11.07 -7.68
C CYS A 292 12.25 10.36 -8.00
N ARG A 293 11.69 10.53 -9.18
CA ARG A 293 10.44 9.88 -9.58
C ARG A 293 10.54 8.36 -9.69
N GLN A 294 11.72 7.83 -10.02
CA GLN A 294 11.93 6.38 -10.14
C GLN A 294 12.12 5.69 -8.79
N ASN A 295 12.84 6.35 -7.87
CA ASN A 295 13.30 5.74 -6.62
C ASN A 295 12.50 6.20 -5.39
N LEU A 296 11.65 7.23 -5.51
CA LEU A 296 10.83 7.71 -4.40
C LEU A 296 9.41 7.16 -4.49
N HIS A 297 8.99 6.47 -3.43
CA HIS A 297 7.64 5.96 -3.26
C HIS A 297 6.95 6.73 -2.15
N VAL A 298 5.91 7.47 -2.49
CA VAL A 298 5.11 8.22 -1.52
C VAL A 298 3.98 7.34 -1.01
N VAL A 299 3.92 7.14 0.30
CA VAL A 299 2.87 6.39 0.98
C VAL A 299 2.09 7.34 1.88
N LEU A 300 0.84 7.59 1.52
CA LEU A 300 -0.07 8.46 2.24
C LEU A 300 -1.06 7.63 3.06
N CYS A 301 -1.06 7.79 4.38
CA CYS A 301 -2.03 7.16 5.27
C CYS A 301 -3.07 8.19 5.69
N MET A 302 -4.28 8.10 5.14
CA MET A 302 -5.35 9.06 5.42
C MET A 302 -6.61 8.38 5.96
N SER A 303 -7.31 9.07 6.86
CA SER A 303 -8.62 8.65 7.32
C SER A 303 -9.70 9.19 6.38
N PRO A 304 -10.65 8.36 5.93
CA PRO A 304 -11.78 8.81 5.11
C PRO A 304 -12.87 9.50 5.95
N ILE A 305 -12.68 9.61 7.27
CA ILE A 305 -13.67 10.13 8.21
C ILE A 305 -13.77 11.66 8.08
N GLY A 306 -14.99 12.16 8.05
CA GLY A 306 -15.30 13.59 8.01
C GLY A 306 -15.10 14.22 6.62
N ASP A 307 -15.21 15.55 6.57
CA ASP A 307 -15.13 16.31 5.31
C ASP A 307 -13.69 16.71 4.94
N SER A 308 -12.73 16.60 5.87
CA SER A 308 -11.35 17.01 5.64
C SER A 308 -10.71 16.24 4.49
N PHE A 309 -10.88 14.92 4.44
CA PHE A 309 -10.38 14.10 3.35
C PHE A 309 -11.00 14.50 2.01
N ARG A 310 -12.33 14.70 1.95
CA ARG A 310 -13.03 15.11 0.73
C ARG A 310 -12.56 16.47 0.21
N ASN A 311 -12.33 17.42 1.11
CA ASN A 311 -11.82 18.74 0.77
C ASN A 311 -10.37 18.66 0.25
N ARG A 312 -9.51 17.87 0.89
CA ARG A 312 -8.12 17.67 0.47
C ARG A 312 -8.01 17.07 -0.92
N ILE A 313 -8.76 16.02 -1.24
CA ILE A 313 -8.71 15.40 -2.57
C ILE A 313 -9.27 16.29 -3.70
N ARG A 314 -10.19 17.22 -3.37
CA ARG A 314 -10.67 18.23 -4.33
C ARG A 314 -9.62 19.29 -4.59
N LYS A 315 -8.90 19.71 -3.55
CA LYS A 315 -7.87 20.73 -3.63
C LYS A 315 -6.56 20.20 -4.25
N PHE A 316 -6.23 18.95 -3.95
CA PHE A 316 -4.99 18.28 -4.36
C PHE A 316 -5.28 17.00 -5.15
N PRO A 317 -5.64 17.09 -6.44
CA PRO A 317 -6.11 15.93 -7.21
C PRO A 317 -5.03 14.88 -7.47
N SER A 318 -3.73 15.21 -7.37
CA SER A 318 -2.65 14.25 -7.54
C SER A 318 -2.65 13.16 -6.46
N LEU A 319 -3.21 13.43 -5.26
CA LEU A 319 -3.38 12.43 -4.21
C LEU A 319 -4.21 11.22 -4.68
N ILE A 320 -5.16 11.44 -5.59
CA ILE A 320 -5.97 10.38 -6.20
C ILE A 320 -5.34 9.90 -7.52
N ASN A 321 -4.98 10.85 -8.40
CA ASN A 321 -4.60 10.52 -9.77
C ASN A 321 -3.20 9.90 -9.88
N CYS A 322 -2.30 10.23 -8.96
CA CYS A 322 -0.92 9.75 -8.98
C CYS A 322 -0.66 8.59 -8.01
N CYS A 323 -1.63 8.22 -7.16
CA CYS A 323 -1.51 7.10 -6.23
C CYS A 323 -2.41 5.93 -6.63
N THR A 324 -1.96 4.72 -6.33
CA THR A 324 -2.87 3.57 -6.26
C THR A 324 -3.58 3.63 -4.91
N ILE A 325 -4.88 3.42 -4.91
CA ILE A 325 -5.68 3.50 -3.68
C ILE A 325 -5.87 2.10 -3.15
N ASP A 326 -5.55 1.90 -1.87
CA ASP A 326 -5.84 0.67 -1.14
C ASP A 326 -6.70 1.02 0.09
N TRP A 327 -7.87 0.40 0.18
CA TRP A 327 -8.89 0.72 1.16
C TRP A 327 -8.94 -0.32 2.28
N PHE A 328 -8.44 0.05 3.44
CA PHE A 328 -8.51 -0.76 4.66
C PHE A 328 -9.92 -0.70 5.23
N THR A 329 -10.68 -1.75 5.00
CA THR A 329 -12.03 -1.94 5.56
C THR A 329 -11.96 -2.37 7.03
N ALA A 330 -13.13 -2.55 7.66
CA ALA A 330 -13.19 -3.16 8.99
C ALA A 330 -12.54 -4.54 8.99
N TRP A 331 -11.94 -4.92 10.11
CA TRP A 331 -11.36 -6.25 10.25
C TRP A 331 -12.45 -7.32 10.19
N PRO A 332 -12.25 -8.38 9.41
CA PRO A 332 -13.18 -9.50 9.39
C PRO A 332 -13.13 -10.30 10.70
N ASP A 333 -14.14 -11.11 10.94
CA ASP A 333 -14.33 -11.89 12.16
C ASP A 333 -13.14 -12.78 12.53
N ASP A 334 -12.58 -13.46 11.53
CA ASP A 334 -11.40 -14.31 11.69
C ASP A 334 -10.16 -13.50 12.13
N ALA A 335 -10.02 -12.27 11.66
CA ALA A 335 -8.95 -11.39 12.08
C ALA A 335 -9.10 -10.99 13.56
N LEU A 336 -10.31 -10.63 14.00
CA LEU A 336 -10.57 -10.30 15.40
C LEU A 336 -10.23 -11.48 16.33
N GLU A 337 -10.63 -12.69 15.95
CA GLU A 337 -10.33 -13.91 16.72
C GLU A 337 -8.82 -14.22 16.75
N MET A 338 -8.11 -14.08 15.63
CA MET A 338 -6.67 -14.32 15.57
C MET A 338 -5.89 -13.29 16.41
N VAL A 339 -6.27 -12.02 16.33
CA VAL A 339 -5.65 -10.94 17.11
C VAL A 339 -5.87 -11.17 18.59
N ALA A 340 -7.11 -11.41 19.04
CA ALA A 340 -7.39 -11.72 20.45
C ALA A 340 -6.62 -12.95 20.93
N SER A 341 -6.57 -14.01 20.14
CA SER A 341 -5.84 -15.24 20.48
C SER A 341 -4.34 -14.98 20.63
N SER A 342 -3.76 -14.13 19.78
CA SER A 342 -2.35 -13.76 19.84
C SER A 342 -2.01 -12.94 21.08
N PHE A 343 -2.79 -11.91 21.39
CA PHE A 343 -2.57 -11.04 22.56
C PHE A 343 -2.83 -11.77 23.89
N LEU A 344 -3.77 -12.70 23.92
CA LEU A 344 -4.05 -13.51 25.10
C LEU A 344 -3.08 -14.68 25.29
N LYS A 345 -2.15 -14.94 24.36
CA LYS A 345 -1.26 -16.13 24.37
C LYS A 345 -0.45 -16.22 25.65
N ASP A 346 0.10 -15.09 26.09
CA ASP A 346 1.01 -15.00 27.25
C ASP A 346 0.27 -14.74 28.58
N ILE A 347 -1.05 -14.64 28.54
CA ILE A 347 -1.88 -14.45 29.73
C ILE A 347 -2.25 -15.81 30.31
N ASP A 348 -2.11 -15.96 31.64
CA ASP A 348 -2.45 -17.19 32.37
C ASP A 348 -3.97 -17.37 32.48
N ILE A 349 -4.55 -17.97 31.45
CA ILE A 349 -5.97 -18.30 31.33
C ILE A 349 -6.10 -19.81 31.19
N LEU A 350 -6.99 -20.41 32.00
CA LEU A 350 -7.28 -21.83 31.89
C LEU A 350 -7.67 -22.19 30.44
N PRO A 351 -7.13 -23.30 29.88
CA PRO A 351 -7.35 -23.66 28.49
C PRO A 351 -8.84 -23.76 28.09
N GLU A 352 -9.68 -24.24 29.03
CA GLU A 352 -11.13 -24.37 28.86
C GLU A 352 -11.87 -23.03 28.69
N HIS A 353 -11.32 -21.94 29.24
CA HIS A 353 -11.92 -20.61 29.18
C HIS A 353 -11.33 -19.73 28.03
N ARG A 354 -10.18 -20.09 27.49
CA ARG A 354 -9.47 -19.27 26.48
C ARG A 354 -10.34 -18.95 25.26
N ILE A 355 -11.02 -19.93 24.69
CA ILE A 355 -11.92 -19.76 23.55
C ILE A 355 -13.08 -18.82 23.90
N SER A 356 -13.63 -18.96 25.09
CA SER A 356 -14.73 -18.09 25.54
C SER A 356 -14.29 -16.64 25.72
N VAL A 357 -13.06 -16.41 26.23
CA VAL A 357 -12.51 -15.06 26.38
C VAL A 357 -12.26 -14.41 25.00
N VAL A 358 -11.68 -15.15 24.04
CA VAL A 358 -11.52 -14.66 22.67
C VAL A 358 -12.88 -14.27 22.06
N TYR A 359 -13.90 -15.13 22.24
CA TYR A 359 -15.24 -14.81 21.74
C TYR A 359 -15.83 -13.57 22.45
N MET A 360 -15.60 -13.39 23.74
CA MET A 360 -16.07 -12.21 24.48
C MET A 360 -15.40 -10.92 23.96
N CYS A 361 -14.10 -10.93 23.70
CA CYS A 361 -13.41 -9.78 23.11
C CYS A 361 -14.05 -9.39 21.76
N LYS A 362 -14.26 -10.36 20.89
CA LYS A 362 -14.94 -10.14 19.60
C LYS A 362 -16.36 -9.58 19.81
N HIS A 363 -17.14 -10.20 20.68
CA HIS A 363 -18.51 -9.78 20.97
C HIS A 363 -18.58 -8.34 21.52
N PHE A 364 -17.66 -7.94 22.38
CA PHE A 364 -17.60 -6.56 22.87
C PHE A 364 -17.35 -5.57 21.74
N HIS A 365 -16.44 -5.89 20.83
CA HIS A 365 -16.17 -5.03 19.68
C HIS A 365 -17.39 -4.90 18.77
N GLU A 366 -18.01 -6.02 18.38
CA GLU A 366 -19.21 -6.05 17.52
C GLU A 366 -20.38 -5.32 18.15
N SER A 367 -20.67 -5.60 19.45
CA SER A 367 -21.75 -4.92 20.17
C SER A 367 -21.52 -3.43 20.31
N THR A 368 -20.26 -2.99 20.44
CA THR A 368 -19.93 -1.57 20.49
C THR A 368 -20.18 -0.89 19.14
N ILE A 369 -19.91 -1.57 18.02
CA ILE A 369 -20.25 -1.09 16.68
C ILE A 369 -21.75 -0.90 16.54
N GLU A 370 -22.56 -1.91 16.91
CA GLU A 370 -24.01 -1.82 16.88
C GLU A 370 -24.56 -0.68 17.75
N GLN A 371 -24.02 -0.49 18.96
CA GLN A 371 -24.43 0.59 19.83
C GLN A 371 -24.02 1.97 19.28
N SER A 372 -22.88 2.05 18.61
CA SER A 372 -22.43 3.27 17.93
C SER A 372 -23.36 3.67 16.78
N GLU A 373 -23.89 2.69 16.03
CA GLU A 373 -24.89 2.94 14.97
C GLU A 373 -26.21 3.44 15.56
N LYS A 374 -26.72 2.78 16.61
CA LYS A 374 -27.91 3.22 17.33
C LYS A 374 -27.73 4.61 17.96
N PHE A 375 -26.54 4.90 18.48
CA PHE A 375 -26.22 6.23 19.00
C PHE A 375 -26.28 7.29 17.92
N PHE A 376 -25.75 6.99 16.73
CA PHE A 376 -25.85 7.89 15.58
C PHE A 376 -27.29 8.14 15.14
N GLU A 377 -28.10 7.09 15.04
CA GLU A 377 -29.54 7.22 14.70
C GLU A 377 -30.29 8.13 15.67
N ASN A 378 -29.99 8.04 16.97
CA ASN A 378 -30.68 8.81 18.01
C ASN A 378 -30.16 10.24 18.18
N THR A 379 -28.85 10.45 17.98
CA THR A 379 -28.20 11.72 18.33
C THR A 379 -27.64 12.48 17.13
N ASN A 380 -27.59 11.84 15.94
CA ASN A 380 -26.91 12.32 14.73
C ASN A 380 -25.43 12.68 14.96
N ARG A 381 -24.80 11.99 15.95
CA ARG A 381 -23.37 12.11 16.26
C ARG A 381 -22.67 10.78 16.02
N HIS A 382 -21.59 10.81 15.24
CA HIS A 382 -20.78 9.63 15.02
C HIS A 382 -19.84 9.37 16.18
N ASN A 383 -19.82 8.13 16.64
CA ASN A 383 -18.74 7.55 17.44
C ASN A 383 -18.09 6.45 16.62
N TYR A 384 -16.78 6.57 16.38
CA TYR A 384 -16.08 5.64 15.50
C TYR A 384 -15.40 4.54 16.33
N VAL A 385 -15.85 3.31 16.14
CA VAL A 385 -15.19 2.12 16.69
C VAL A 385 -14.11 1.69 15.72
N THR A 386 -12.89 1.56 16.21
CA THR A 386 -11.72 1.32 15.35
C THR A 386 -10.97 0.07 15.82
N PRO A 387 -10.13 -0.54 14.94
CA PRO A 387 -9.24 -1.62 15.39
C PRO A 387 -8.34 -1.23 16.58
N MET A 388 -7.98 0.06 16.72
CA MET A 388 -7.24 0.53 17.90
C MET A 388 -8.00 0.32 19.18
N SER A 389 -9.30 0.62 19.19
CA SER A 389 -10.15 0.37 20.37
C SER A 389 -10.24 -1.12 20.74
N TYR A 390 -10.14 -2.00 19.74
CA TYR A 390 -10.10 -3.44 19.96
C TYR A 390 -8.76 -3.89 20.56
N LEU A 391 -7.66 -3.29 20.14
CA LEU A 391 -6.32 -3.59 20.69
C LEU A 391 -6.14 -3.07 22.13
N GLU A 392 -6.90 -2.04 22.52
CA GLU A 392 -6.89 -1.46 23.87
C GLU A 392 -7.82 -2.21 24.85
N LEU A 393 -8.71 -3.08 24.36
CA LEU A 393 -9.61 -3.92 25.14
C LEU A 393 -8.87 -5.02 25.88
#